data_35b9b7ac92a1a90481c8539b5b1b66d5
#
_entry.id   35b9b7ac92a1a90481c8539b5b1b66d5
#
_cell.length_a   1.000
_cell.length_b   1.000
_cell.length_c   1.000
_cell.angle_alpha   90.00
_cell.angle_beta   90.00
_cell.angle_gamma   90.00
#
_symmetry.space_group_name_H-M   'P 1'
#
loop_
_entity.id
_entity.type
_entity.pdbx_description
1 polymer ?
#
loop_
_entity_poly.entity_id
_entity_poly.type
_entity_poly.pdbx_seq_one_letter_code
_entity_poly.pdbx_strand_id
1 'polypeptide(L)'
;YESIGIDGGMPDGGYFMPMTLKSYRENRTLEASNVLAFIEGSEMPNEILVITAHLDHIGVEEDGQINNGADDDGSGTVAILEIAEAFQESVKDGNRPKRSVLFLHVTAEEKGLLGSRYYTDNPIYPLENTVANLNIDMIGRIDDLHQDNNNYIYLIGSDILSQDLHDVSA
;
A
#
# COMPACT_ATOMS: atom_id res chain seq x y z
N TYR A 1 11.90 -5.54 2.44
CA TYR A 1 11.43 -5.87 3.79
C TYR A 1 12.40 -6.80 4.51
N GLU A 2 12.75 -7.92 3.94
CA GLU A 2 13.70 -8.87 4.55
C GLU A 2 15.03 -8.20 4.94
N SER A 3 15.61 -7.38 4.05
CA SER A 3 16.88 -6.67 4.28
C SER A 3 16.84 -5.67 5.44
N ILE A 4 15.69 -5.12 5.76
CA ILE A 4 15.49 -4.19 6.88
C ILE A 4 14.98 -4.89 8.14
N GLY A 5 14.63 -6.18 8.06
CA GLY A 5 14.25 -7.04 9.18
C GLY A 5 12.78 -6.95 9.58
N ILE A 6 11.89 -6.69 8.61
CA ILE A 6 10.43 -6.75 8.80
C ILE A 6 9.94 -8.11 8.31
N ASP A 7 9.13 -8.78 9.10
CA ASP A 7 8.57 -10.08 8.77
C ASP A 7 7.52 -10.00 7.64
N GLY A 8 7.35 -11.10 6.92
CA GLY A 8 6.29 -11.22 5.93
C GLY A 8 4.91 -11.23 6.57
N GLY A 9 3.92 -10.65 5.87
CA GLY A 9 2.55 -10.53 6.36
C GLY A 9 1.68 -11.76 6.16
N MET A 10 2.22 -12.83 5.56
CA MET A 10 1.49 -14.09 5.38
C MET A 10 1.58 -14.99 6.62
N PRO A 11 0.57 -15.87 6.87
CA PRO A 11 0.57 -16.77 8.02
C PRO A 11 1.77 -17.73 8.11
N ASP A 12 2.40 -18.01 6.99
CA ASP A 12 3.62 -18.84 6.91
C ASP A 12 4.92 -18.03 7.05
N GLY A 13 4.80 -16.72 7.29
CA GLY A 13 5.92 -15.77 7.34
C GLY A 13 6.39 -15.29 5.97
N GLY A 14 5.74 -15.68 4.89
CA GLY A 14 6.04 -15.23 3.54
C GLY A 14 5.57 -13.79 3.27
N TYR A 15 6.11 -13.19 2.22
CA TYR A 15 5.74 -11.84 1.78
C TYR A 15 4.71 -11.84 0.65
N PHE A 16 4.55 -12.94 -0.06
CA PHE A 16 3.75 -12.98 -1.28
C PHE A 16 2.40 -13.63 -1.04
N MET A 17 1.33 -12.90 -1.35
CA MET A 17 -0.04 -13.40 -1.42
C MET A 17 -0.37 -13.76 -2.87
N PRO A 18 -0.17 -15.01 -3.29
CA PRO A 18 -0.41 -15.41 -4.68
C PRO A 18 -1.89 -15.41 -5.00
N MET A 19 -2.23 -15.03 -6.23
CA MET A 19 -3.60 -14.97 -6.69
C MET A 19 -3.71 -15.21 -8.19
N THR A 20 -4.84 -15.77 -8.59
CA THR A 20 -5.22 -15.91 -9.99
C THR A 20 -6.33 -14.89 -10.28
N LEU A 21 -6.02 -13.87 -11.03
CA LEU A 21 -6.93 -12.77 -11.35
C LEU A 21 -7.56 -12.97 -12.73
N LYS A 22 -8.84 -12.63 -12.86
CA LYS A 22 -9.53 -12.63 -14.14
C LYS A 22 -9.69 -11.22 -14.66
N SER A 23 -8.94 -10.88 -15.69
CA SER A 23 -9.13 -9.64 -16.42
C SER A 23 -10.32 -9.75 -17.37
N TYR A 24 -11.41 -9.06 -17.03
CA TYR A 24 -12.61 -9.03 -17.90
C TYR A 24 -12.38 -8.21 -19.17
N ARG A 25 -11.49 -7.21 -19.10
CA ARG A 25 -11.15 -6.33 -20.21
C ARG A 25 -10.37 -7.05 -21.29
N GLU A 26 -9.46 -7.93 -20.89
CA GLU A 26 -8.55 -8.67 -21.78
C GLU A 26 -8.98 -10.13 -21.98
N ASN A 27 -10.06 -10.56 -21.32
CA ASN A 27 -10.58 -11.94 -21.31
C ASN A 27 -9.50 -12.98 -21.08
N ARG A 28 -8.57 -12.69 -20.18
CA ARG A 28 -7.46 -13.59 -19.82
C ARG A 28 -7.32 -13.73 -18.30
N THR A 29 -6.66 -14.80 -17.90
CA THR A 29 -6.26 -15.04 -16.52
C THR A 29 -4.84 -14.55 -16.30
N LEU A 30 -4.61 -13.89 -15.16
CA LEU A 30 -3.32 -13.35 -14.74
C LEU A 30 -2.90 -14.04 -13.44
N GLU A 31 -1.71 -14.60 -13.41
CA GLU A 31 -1.07 -15.01 -12.16
C GLU A 31 -0.31 -13.81 -11.59
N ALA A 32 -0.60 -13.46 -10.36
CA ALA A 32 -0.08 -12.28 -9.72
C ALA A 32 0.12 -12.50 -8.22
N SER A 33 0.71 -11.54 -7.53
CA SER A 33 0.82 -11.56 -6.06
C SER A 33 0.75 -10.14 -5.52
N ASN A 34 0.02 -9.94 -4.44
CA ASN A 34 0.26 -8.80 -3.56
C ASN A 34 1.50 -9.09 -2.70
N VAL A 35 2.17 -8.04 -2.22
CA VAL A 35 3.31 -8.17 -1.31
C VAL A 35 2.93 -7.59 0.05
N LEU A 36 3.12 -8.37 1.10
CA LEU A 36 2.72 -8.03 2.47
C LEU A 36 3.92 -8.08 3.40
N ALA A 37 4.07 -7.05 4.24
CA ALA A 37 4.98 -7.05 5.36
C ALA A 37 4.24 -6.55 6.61
N PHE A 38 4.64 -7.04 7.79
CA PHE A 38 3.86 -6.83 9.00
C PHE A 38 4.73 -6.52 10.20
N ILE A 39 4.34 -5.49 10.95
CA ILE A 39 4.90 -5.18 12.27
C ILE A 39 3.79 -5.33 13.29
N GLU A 40 3.94 -6.28 14.20
CA GLU A 40 2.98 -6.50 15.28
C GLU A 40 3.01 -5.35 16.29
N GLY A 41 1.83 -4.92 16.72
CA GLY A 41 1.67 -3.87 17.74
C GLY A 41 2.01 -4.33 19.16
N SER A 42 2.46 -3.40 19.99
CA SER A 42 2.88 -3.68 21.37
C SER A 42 1.73 -3.72 22.39
N GLU A 43 0.63 -2.99 22.16
CA GLU A 43 -0.49 -2.84 23.09
C GLU A 43 -1.81 -3.32 22.51
N MET A 44 -2.03 -3.08 21.21
CA MET A 44 -3.27 -3.38 20.49
C MET A 44 -2.98 -4.16 19.20
N PRO A 45 -2.42 -5.38 19.30
CA PRO A 45 -1.95 -6.12 18.11
C PRO A 45 -3.08 -6.51 17.14
N ASN A 46 -4.31 -6.56 17.61
CA ASN A 46 -5.49 -6.86 16.78
C ASN A 46 -6.08 -5.62 16.09
N GLU A 47 -5.60 -4.43 16.38
CA GLU A 47 -5.97 -3.20 15.65
C GLU A 47 -4.90 -2.91 14.61
N ILE A 48 -5.27 -2.95 13.34
CA ILE A 48 -4.33 -2.93 12.22
C ILE A 48 -4.49 -1.65 11.41
N LEU A 49 -3.43 -0.87 11.32
CA LEU A 49 -3.28 0.18 10.32
C LEU A 49 -2.73 -0.45 9.04
N VAL A 50 -3.43 -0.29 7.94
CA VAL A 50 -2.97 -0.74 6.61
C VAL A 50 -2.40 0.45 5.86
N ILE A 51 -1.23 0.30 5.25
CA ILE A 51 -0.63 1.29 4.36
C ILE A 51 -0.46 0.64 3.00
N THR A 52 -1.06 1.23 1.96
CA THR A 52 -1.11 0.65 0.61
C THR A 52 -0.51 1.55 -0.46
N ALA A 53 0.06 0.94 -1.48
CA ALA A 53 0.40 1.52 -2.77
C ALA A 53 0.32 0.41 -3.82
N HIS A 54 0.24 0.73 -5.11
CA HIS A 54 0.26 -0.32 -6.13
C HIS A 54 1.63 -0.52 -6.78
N LEU A 55 1.89 -1.78 -7.16
CA LEU A 55 3.18 -2.22 -7.71
C LEU A 55 3.23 -2.21 -9.23
N ASP A 56 2.07 -2.36 -9.85
CA ASP A 56 1.96 -2.51 -11.29
C ASP A 56 1.90 -1.16 -12.00
N HIS A 57 2.11 -1.20 -13.30
CA HIS A 57 1.89 -0.07 -14.18
C HIS A 57 1.41 -0.56 -15.55
N ILE A 58 1.00 0.37 -16.40
CA ILE A 58 0.46 0.11 -17.75
C ILE A 58 1.45 -0.68 -18.60
N GLY A 59 2.74 -0.36 -18.51
CA GLY A 59 3.80 -1.07 -19.23
C GLY A 59 4.04 -0.53 -20.64
N VAL A 60 4.00 -1.39 -21.65
CA VAL A 60 4.29 -1.03 -23.04
C VAL A 60 3.00 -0.96 -23.84
N GLU A 61 2.76 0.16 -24.50
CA GLU A 61 1.63 0.39 -25.40
C GLU A 61 1.77 -0.37 -26.72
N GLU A 62 0.68 -0.48 -27.48
CA GLU A 62 0.67 -1.17 -28.78
C GLU A 62 1.63 -0.55 -29.81
N ASP A 63 1.86 0.76 -29.73
CA ASP A 63 2.80 1.51 -30.59
C ASP A 63 4.26 1.42 -30.13
N GLY A 64 4.52 0.71 -29.02
CA GLY A 64 5.84 0.51 -28.44
C GLY A 64 6.26 1.61 -27.46
N GLN A 65 5.40 2.59 -27.13
CA GLN A 65 5.68 3.56 -26.08
C GLN A 65 5.77 2.86 -24.72
N ILE A 66 6.78 3.22 -23.94
CA ILE A 66 7.01 2.67 -22.59
C ILE A 66 6.48 3.65 -21.55
N ASN A 67 5.55 3.19 -20.74
CA ASN A 67 5.07 3.87 -19.54
C ASN A 67 5.89 3.36 -18.35
N ASN A 68 6.76 4.21 -17.80
CA ASN A 68 7.77 3.78 -16.82
C ASN A 68 7.21 3.64 -15.38
N GLY A 69 6.05 4.24 -15.06
CA GLY A 69 5.42 4.15 -13.74
C GLY A 69 6.22 4.76 -12.58
N ALA A 70 7.06 5.78 -12.86
CA ALA A 70 7.91 6.35 -11.82
C ALA A 70 7.13 7.12 -10.76
N ASP A 71 6.05 7.80 -11.16
CA ASP A 71 5.15 8.52 -10.26
C ASP A 71 3.92 7.67 -9.94
N ASP A 72 3.31 7.09 -10.95
CA ASP A 72 2.16 6.21 -10.89
C ASP A 72 2.59 4.73 -11.05
N ASP A 73 2.80 3.89 -10.01
CA ASP A 73 2.84 4.33 -8.62
C ASP A 73 4.19 3.93 -7.97
N GLY A 74 5.27 4.13 -8.73
CA GLY A 74 6.64 3.94 -8.19
C GLY A 74 6.89 4.83 -6.98
N SER A 75 6.34 6.05 -6.97
CA SER A 75 6.49 7.01 -5.87
C SER A 75 5.84 6.52 -4.58
N GLY A 76 4.59 6.03 -4.63
CA GLY A 76 3.90 5.47 -3.48
C GLY A 76 4.52 4.16 -3.00
N THR A 77 4.89 3.27 -3.92
CA THR A 77 5.57 2.01 -3.59
C THR A 77 6.90 2.25 -2.83
N VAL A 78 7.73 3.20 -3.28
CA VAL A 78 8.98 3.54 -2.57
C VAL A 78 8.69 4.22 -1.23
N ALA A 79 7.70 5.10 -1.17
CA ALA A 79 7.31 5.77 0.08
C ALA A 79 6.91 4.75 1.17
N ILE A 80 6.17 3.70 0.83
CA ILE A 80 5.84 2.64 1.80
C ILE A 80 7.09 1.93 2.32
N LEU A 81 8.08 1.68 1.47
CA LEU A 81 9.34 1.05 1.89
C LEU A 81 10.12 1.94 2.87
N GLU A 82 10.21 3.24 2.61
CA GLU A 82 10.85 4.22 3.50
C GLU A 82 10.09 4.36 4.83
N ILE A 83 8.76 4.38 4.78
CA ILE A 83 7.93 4.40 5.98
C ILE A 83 8.13 3.12 6.80
N ALA A 84 8.18 1.97 6.16
CA ALA A 84 8.40 0.69 6.81
C ALA A 84 9.79 0.63 7.48
N GLU A 85 10.83 1.12 6.81
CA GLU A 85 12.18 1.22 7.38
C GLU A 85 12.18 2.12 8.62
N ALA A 86 11.52 3.28 8.57
CA ALA A 86 11.39 4.18 9.72
C ALA A 86 10.66 3.53 10.90
N PHE A 87 9.60 2.76 10.66
CA PHE A 87 8.92 1.98 11.69
C PHE A 87 9.85 0.92 12.29
N GLN A 88 10.62 0.23 11.46
CA GLN A 88 11.53 -0.81 11.92
C GLN A 88 12.70 -0.24 12.73
N GLU A 89 13.26 0.89 12.35
CA GLU A 89 14.26 1.59 13.17
C GLU A 89 13.67 2.00 14.53
N SER A 90 12.44 2.53 14.54
CA SER A 90 11.74 2.84 15.79
C SER A 90 11.55 1.61 16.69
N VAL A 91 11.25 0.45 16.09
CA VAL A 91 11.17 -0.84 16.83
C VAL A 91 12.52 -1.24 17.42
N LYS A 92 13.62 -1.11 16.66
CA LYS A 92 14.98 -1.39 17.13
C LYS A 92 15.39 -0.49 18.30
N ASP A 93 14.93 0.76 18.29
CA ASP A 93 15.15 1.74 19.36
C ASP A 93 14.22 1.52 20.58
N GLY A 94 13.39 0.47 20.59
CA GLY A 94 12.47 0.14 21.67
C GLY A 94 11.12 0.85 21.64
N ASN A 95 10.82 1.59 20.56
CA ASN A 95 9.58 2.35 20.39
C ASN A 95 8.66 1.65 19.38
N ARG A 96 8.22 0.43 19.70
CA ARG A 96 7.29 -0.34 18.86
C ARG A 96 5.94 0.36 18.77
N PRO A 97 5.27 0.41 17.59
CA PRO A 97 3.95 0.99 17.47
C PRO A 97 2.95 0.26 18.38
N LYS A 98 1.96 0.97 18.90
CA LYS A 98 0.94 0.38 19.77
C LYS A 98 0.01 -0.57 19.00
N ARG A 99 -0.39 -0.18 17.81
CA ARG A 99 -1.17 -0.96 16.86
C ARG A 99 -0.28 -1.67 15.87
N SER A 100 -0.77 -2.76 15.31
CA SER A 100 -0.10 -3.42 14.20
C SER A 100 -0.12 -2.56 12.94
N VAL A 101 0.92 -2.71 12.11
CA VAL A 101 1.02 -2.04 10.81
C VAL A 101 1.20 -3.09 9.73
N LEU A 102 0.32 -3.10 8.76
CA LEU A 102 0.40 -3.91 7.55
C LEU A 102 0.80 -3.03 6.38
N PHE A 103 1.95 -3.30 5.80
CA PHE A 103 2.40 -2.72 4.53
C PHE A 103 1.95 -3.64 3.41
N LEU A 104 1.07 -3.14 2.54
CA LEU A 104 0.42 -3.94 1.51
C LEU A 104 0.61 -3.29 0.14
N HIS A 105 1.51 -3.86 -0.65
CA HIS A 105 1.65 -3.49 -2.05
C HIS A 105 0.68 -4.32 -2.88
N VAL A 106 -0.31 -3.65 -3.46
CA VAL A 106 -1.31 -4.30 -4.30
C VAL A 106 -0.85 -4.37 -5.75
N THR A 107 -1.33 -5.37 -6.47
CA THR A 107 -1.04 -5.56 -7.90
C THR A 107 -2.29 -5.41 -8.74
N ALA A 108 -2.10 -5.21 -10.05
CA ALA A 108 -3.18 -5.10 -11.04
C ALA A 108 -4.20 -3.99 -10.70
N GLU A 109 -3.70 -2.87 -10.17
CA GLU A 109 -4.48 -1.65 -9.97
C GLU A 109 -4.97 -1.12 -11.31
N GLU A 110 -4.05 -0.97 -12.27
CA GLU A 110 -4.26 -0.49 -13.65
C GLU A 110 -5.23 -1.37 -14.47
N LYS A 111 -5.49 -2.57 -13.98
CA LYS A 111 -6.45 -3.52 -14.57
C LYS A 111 -7.83 -3.48 -13.89
N GLY A 112 -8.07 -2.50 -13.02
CA GLY A 112 -9.32 -2.26 -12.32
C GLY A 112 -9.34 -2.71 -10.86
N LEU A 113 -8.31 -2.34 -10.10
CA LEU A 113 -8.20 -2.55 -8.65
C LEU A 113 -8.26 -4.04 -8.26
N LEU A 114 -7.72 -4.94 -9.10
CA LEU A 114 -7.94 -6.38 -8.91
C LEU A 114 -7.23 -6.92 -7.66
N GLY A 115 -6.01 -6.45 -7.36
CA GLY A 115 -5.25 -6.92 -6.20
C GLY A 115 -5.83 -6.45 -4.87
N SER A 116 -6.26 -5.20 -4.78
CA SER A 116 -6.91 -4.66 -3.59
C SER A 116 -8.28 -5.31 -3.34
N ARG A 117 -9.06 -5.52 -4.40
CA ARG A 117 -10.31 -6.29 -4.31
C ARG A 117 -10.07 -7.71 -3.85
N TYR A 118 -9.05 -8.39 -4.41
CA TYR A 118 -8.73 -9.76 -3.99
C TYR A 118 -8.38 -9.81 -2.50
N TYR A 119 -7.60 -8.84 -2.00
CA TYR A 119 -7.29 -8.76 -0.57
C TYR A 119 -8.55 -8.56 0.28
N THR A 120 -9.46 -7.67 -0.11
CA THR A 120 -10.70 -7.45 0.64
C THR A 120 -11.66 -8.63 0.61
N ASP A 121 -11.67 -9.41 -0.47
CA ASP A 121 -12.47 -10.62 -0.60
C ASP A 121 -11.83 -11.84 0.13
N ASN A 122 -10.50 -11.83 0.31
CA ASN A 122 -9.72 -12.91 0.93
C ASN A 122 -8.69 -12.34 1.92
N PRO A 123 -9.10 -11.61 2.97
CA PRO A 123 -8.18 -10.90 3.83
C PRO A 123 -7.34 -11.87 4.67
N ILE A 124 -6.03 -11.59 4.79
CA ILE A 124 -5.13 -12.34 5.67
C ILE A 124 -5.42 -12.02 7.13
N TYR A 125 -5.76 -10.77 7.41
CA TYR A 125 -6.21 -10.31 8.71
C TYR A 125 -7.68 -9.92 8.62
N PRO A 126 -8.54 -10.22 9.62
CA PRO A 126 -9.96 -9.87 9.58
C PRO A 126 -10.17 -8.37 9.30
N LEU A 127 -11.04 -8.04 8.36
CA LEU A 127 -11.28 -6.64 7.97
C LEU A 127 -11.83 -5.79 9.13
N GLU A 128 -12.57 -6.39 10.04
CA GLU A 128 -13.07 -5.74 11.26
C GLU A 128 -11.94 -5.28 12.19
N ASN A 129 -10.74 -5.81 12.03
CA ASN A 129 -9.55 -5.39 12.76
C ASN A 129 -8.82 -4.22 12.10
N THR A 130 -9.17 -3.87 10.86
CA THR A 130 -8.56 -2.75 10.15
C THR A 130 -9.16 -1.44 10.65
N VAL A 131 -8.35 -0.63 11.33
CA VAL A 131 -8.78 0.67 11.89
C VAL A 131 -8.75 1.79 10.86
N ALA A 132 -7.82 1.73 9.91
CA ALA A 132 -7.73 2.64 8.77
C ALA A 132 -6.90 2.02 7.65
N ASN A 133 -7.12 2.47 6.42
CA ASN A 133 -6.23 2.27 5.28
C ASN A 133 -5.74 3.63 4.77
N LEU A 134 -4.43 3.79 4.68
CA LEU A 134 -3.77 4.94 4.09
C LEU A 134 -3.19 4.52 2.74
N ASN A 135 -3.84 4.90 1.65
CA ASN A 135 -3.34 4.64 0.30
C ASN A 135 -2.46 5.79 -0.15
N ILE A 136 -1.29 5.46 -0.68
CA ILE A 136 -0.32 6.43 -1.21
C ILE A 136 -0.25 6.19 -2.72
N ASP A 137 -0.47 7.26 -3.49
CA ASP A 137 -0.52 7.19 -4.93
C ASP A 137 -0.10 8.53 -5.53
N MET A 138 0.78 8.50 -6.55
CA MET A 138 1.23 9.66 -7.33
C MET A 138 1.73 10.84 -6.48
N ILE A 139 2.62 10.60 -5.54
CA ILE A 139 3.19 11.64 -4.66
C ILE A 139 4.54 12.20 -5.16
N GLY A 140 5.01 11.76 -6.31
CA GLY A 140 6.33 12.10 -6.85
C GLY A 140 6.37 13.38 -7.68
N ARG A 141 5.25 14.10 -7.87
CA ARG A 141 5.16 15.32 -8.69
C ARG A 141 4.42 16.44 -8.00
N ILE A 142 4.70 17.66 -8.43
CA ILE A 142 3.93 18.86 -8.09
C ILE A 142 2.98 19.21 -9.25
N ASP A 143 1.86 19.81 -8.93
CA ASP A 143 0.91 20.32 -9.92
C ASP A 143 1.13 21.82 -10.24
N ASP A 144 0.35 22.35 -11.18
CA ASP A 144 0.45 23.73 -11.62
C ASP A 144 0.02 24.74 -10.53
N LEU A 145 -0.73 24.33 -9.52
CA LEU A 145 -1.19 25.18 -8.44
C LEU A 145 -0.15 25.37 -7.34
N HIS A 146 0.84 24.46 -7.27
CA HIS A 146 1.83 24.41 -6.18
C HIS A 146 3.27 24.57 -6.66
N GLN A 147 3.48 25.27 -7.80
CA GLN A 147 4.81 25.46 -8.39
C GLN A 147 5.82 26.12 -7.44
N ASP A 148 5.33 26.98 -6.52
CA ASP A 148 6.16 27.71 -5.56
C ASP A 148 6.33 26.98 -4.21
N ASN A 149 5.64 25.83 -4.00
CA ASN A 149 5.71 25.06 -2.77
C ASN A 149 5.49 23.57 -3.06
N ASN A 150 6.56 22.81 -3.06
CA ASN A 150 6.54 21.35 -3.29
C ASN A 150 6.35 20.52 -2.00
N ASN A 151 6.09 21.18 -0.87
CA ASN A 151 5.86 20.55 0.43
C ASN A 151 4.35 20.39 0.69
N TYR A 152 3.68 19.57 -0.09
CA TYR A 152 2.26 19.27 0.08
C TYR A 152 1.92 17.86 -0.36
N ILE A 153 0.80 17.39 0.12
CA ILE A 153 0.08 16.20 -0.39
C ILE A 153 -1.41 16.52 -0.44
N TYR A 154 -2.14 15.88 -1.29
CA TYR A 154 -3.60 15.89 -1.25
C TYR A 154 -4.11 14.77 -0.35
N LEU A 155 -4.98 15.12 0.60
CA LEU A 155 -5.75 14.14 1.37
C LEU A 155 -7.11 13.94 0.70
N ILE A 156 -7.35 12.73 0.22
CA ILE A 156 -8.58 12.40 -0.51
C ILE A 156 -9.42 11.45 0.33
N GLY A 157 -10.65 11.85 0.63
CA GLY A 157 -11.65 10.99 1.26
C GLY A 157 -11.49 10.77 2.77
N SER A 158 -10.58 11.47 3.45
CA SER A 158 -10.39 11.33 4.90
C SER A 158 -11.65 11.68 5.71
N ASP A 159 -12.46 12.61 5.22
CA ASP A 159 -13.70 13.08 5.85
C ASP A 159 -14.96 12.27 5.49
N ILE A 160 -14.86 11.31 4.56
CA ILE A 160 -16.02 10.56 4.06
C ILE A 160 -16.53 9.55 5.08
N LEU A 161 -15.62 8.82 5.74
CA LEU A 161 -15.97 7.71 6.62
C LEU A 161 -15.74 8.02 8.10
N SER A 162 -14.82 8.93 8.44
CA SER A 162 -14.43 9.21 9.82
C SER A 162 -13.96 10.64 10.00
N GLN A 163 -14.69 11.42 10.79
CA GLN A 163 -14.27 12.76 11.18
C GLN A 163 -12.98 12.72 12.02
N ASP A 164 -12.84 11.72 12.90
CA ASP A 164 -11.64 11.58 13.73
C ASP A 164 -10.38 11.34 12.86
N LEU A 165 -10.50 10.53 11.80
CA LEU A 165 -9.40 10.32 10.86
C LEU A 165 -9.05 11.61 10.12
N HIS A 166 -10.06 12.37 9.70
CA HIS A 166 -9.86 13.67 9.05
C HIS A 166 -9.13 14.65 9.98
N ASP A 167 -9.60 14.79 11.21
CA ASP A 167 -9.04 15.72 12.20
C ASP A 167 -7.57 15.38 12.58
N VAL A 168 -7.18 14.12 12.47
CA VAL A 168 -5.79 13.67 12.74
C VAL A 168 -4.89 13.89 11.51
N SER A 169 -5.44 13.83 10.30
CA SER A 169 -4.66 13.86 9.05
C SER A 169 -4.64 15.24 8.36
N ALA A 170 -5.47 16.20 8.76
CA ALA A 170 -5.58 17.55 8.18
C ALA A 170 -4.68 18.61 8.93
#